data_1ae29f03fe91d9c6459a03a5a5a442e4
#
_entry.id   1ae29f03fe91d9c6459a03a5a5a442e4
#
_cell.length_a   1.000
_cell.length_b   1.000
_cell.length_c   1.000
_cell.angle_alpha   90.00
_cell.angle_beta   90.00
_cell.angle_gamma   90.00
#
_symmetry.space_group_name_H-M   'P 1'
#
loop_
_entity.id
_entity.type
_entity.pdbx_description
1 polymer ?
#
loop_
_entity_poly.entity_id
_entity_poly.type
_entity_poly.pdbx_seq_one_letter_code
_entity_poly.pdbx_strand_id
1 'polypeptide(L)'
;MTGRLWGVGLGPGDPELITVKAARLIGSADVIAYHMARHGRSIARSIAAGYMRPGQIEEPLMYPITTETTDHPGGYQGALDDFYVSCAERLSAHLDAGRDVVVLGEGDPFFYGSYMHLHKRLAHKYPTQVVPGVTSVSAAAAELGRPLVERDEILTVLPGTLPPDVLAERLKNTDSAAILKLGRTFSNVRAALAEAGRLEDAWYVERATTDKQRTEPLAEVDPSTVPYFSLAILASRAALPKATPAAEPAAGSVVVVGLGPAGREWLTPEAQEALSTATDLVGYKTYLDRVPVNPRQRRHSSDNKVEAERAVFALDLARDGARVAVVSSGDPGVFAMASAVMEAATEYPAVPVSVLPGVTAANAVASRVGAPLGHDYCVLSLSDRLKPWEVIASRLSLAAQADLVVAIYNPASKDRTWQVAAARDLLLEHRSPSTPVVIGRDVGGPNESITIVELGALDPSAVDMRCLLLIGSSTTQLTGTGKVFTPRRYPAT
;
A
#
# COMPACT_ATOMS: atom_id res chain seq x y z
N MET A 1 -14.24 31.47 6.74
CA MET A 1 -13.26 30.54 6.11
C MET A 1 -13.96 29.20 5.98
N THR A 2 -13.83 28.51 4.87
CA THR A 2 -14.34 27.15 4.72
C THR A 2 -13.51 26.17 5.56
N GLY A 3 -14.14 25.08 6.04
CA GLY A 3 -13.44 23.99 6.69
C GLY A 3 -12.54 23.22 5.73
N ARG A 4 -11.73 22.31 6.25
CA ARG A 4 -10.83 21.43 5.49
C ARG A 4 -11.39 20.01 5.43
N LEU A 5 -11.18 19.34 4.30
CA LEU A 5 -11.54 17.94 4.09
C LEU A 5 -10.30 17.05 4.19
N TRP A 6 -10.38 16.02 5.01
CA TRP A 6 -9.33 15.03 5.18
C TRP A 6 -9.84 13.64 4.82
N GLY A 7 -9.18 12.98 3.85
CA GLY A 7 -9.35 11.54 3.64
C GLY A 7 -8.29 10.81 4.46
N VAL A 8 -8.69 10.00 5.43
CA VAL A 8 -7.77 9.42 6.41
C VAL A 8 -7.79 7.90 6.34
N GLY A 9 -6.61 7.32 6.07
CA GLY A 9 -6.41 5.87 6.10
C GLY A 9 -6.21 5.37 7.52
N LEU A 10 -6.97 4.31 7.86
CA LEU A 10 -6.99 3.72 9.18
C LEU A 10 -6.14 2.45 9.31
N GLY A 11 -5.52 2.01 8.21
CA GLY A 11 -4.92 0.69 8.22
C GLY A 11 -5.95 -0.44 8.02
N PRO A 12 -5.52 -1.71 8.07
CA PRO A 12 -6.30 -2.87 7.65
C PRO A 12 -7.31 -3.37 8.69
N GLY A 13 -7.13 -3.03 9.96
CA GLY A 13 -8.04 -3.52 11.01
C GLY A 13 -7.57 -3.22 12.44
N ASP A 14 -6.30 -3.44 12.73
CA ASP A 14 -5.72 -3.12 14.03
C ASP A 14 -5.62 -1.60 14.23
N PRO A 15 -6.20 -1.03 15.31
CA PRO A 15 -6.08 0.40 15.62
C PRO A 15 -4.63 0.88 15.79
N GLU A 16 -3.70 0.03 16.18
CA GLU A 16 -2.28 0.38 16.35
C GLU A 16 -1.55 0.58 15.00
N LEU A 17 -2.13 0.14 13.90
CA LEU A 17 -1.64 0.41 12.54
C LEU A 17 -2.12 1.75 11.96
N ILE A 18 -2.85 2.55 12.74
CA ILE A 18 -3.18 3.93 12.39
C ILE A 18 -1.91 4.79 12.49
N THR A 19 -1.66 5.60 11.47
CA THR A 19 -0.51 6.53 11.54
C THR A 19 -0.74 7.62 12.60
N VAL A 20 0.32 8.10 13.23
CA VAL A 20 0.24 9.19 14.23
C VAL A 20 -0.46 10.44 13.67
N LYS A 21 -0.25 10.73 12.37
CA LYS A 21 -0.93 11.84 11.69
C LYS A 21 -2.43 11.60 11.60
N ALA A 22 -2.85 10.39 11.24
CA ALA A 22 -4.25 10.01 11.18
C ALA A 22 -4.91 10.11 12.57
N ALA A 23 -4.30 9.53 13.61
CA ALA A 23 -4.77 9.59 14.98
C ALA A 23 -4.98 11.04 15.48
N ARG A 24 -3.99 11.91 15.21
CA ARG A 24 -4.06 13.33 15.57
C ARG A 24 -5.20 14.05 14.85
N LEU A 25 -5.38 13.81 13.55
CA LEU A 25 -6.45 14.45 12.77
C LEU A 25 -7.83 13.95 13.19
N ILE A 26 -8.00 12.66 13.45
CA ILE A 26 -9.24 12.09 13.99
C ILE A 26 -9.59 12.78 15.31
N GLY A 27 -8.62 12.91 16.22
CA GLY A 27 -8.85 13.56 17.52
C GLY A 27 -9.10 15.07 17.43
N SER A 28 -8.69 15.77 16.36
CA SER A 28 -8.83 17.23 16.22
C SER A 28 -10.01 17.68 15.36
N ALA A 29 -10.56 16.85 14.49
CA ALA A 29 -11.64 17.22 13.58
C ALA A 29 -12.95 17.54 14.30
N ASP A 30 -13.77 18.41 13.67
CA ASP A 30 -15.13 18.72 14.15
C ASP A 30 -16.11 17.62 13.74
N VAL A 31 -15.92 17.05 12.55
CA VAL A 31 -16.82 16.05 11.95
C VAL A 31 -16.02 14.81 11.56
N ILE A 32 -16.53 13.66 11.97
CA ILE A 32 -16.01 12.34 11.59
C ILE A 32 -17.03 11.65 10.70
N ALA A 33 -16.73 11.57 9.40
CA ALA A 33 -17.55 10.88 8.41
C ALA A 33 -17.01 9.48 8.12
N TYR A 34 -17.90 8.51 7.99
CA TYR A 34 -17.51 7.12 7.71
C TYR A 34 -18.60 6.36 6.94
N HIS A 35 -18.17 5.49 6.06
CA HIS A 35 -19.09 4.63 5.35
C HIS A 35 -19.62 3.53 6.26
N MET A 36 -20.89 3.18 6.10
CA MET A 36 -21.52 2.09 6.83
C MET A 36 -22.50 1.31 5.95
N ALA A 37 -22.67 0.04 6.27
CA ALA A 37 -23.69 -0.79 5.66
C ALA A 37 -25.07 -0.55 6.30
N ARG A 38 -26.16 -0.99 5.62
CA ARG A 38 -27.56 -0.82 6.11
C ARG A 38 -27.81 -1.40 7.51
N HIS A 39 -27.06 -2.44 7.89
CA HIS A 39 -27.19 -3.02 9.25
C HIS A 39 -26.56 -2.17 10.37
N GLY A 40 -26.12 -0.93 10.06
CA GLY A 40 -25.68 0.05 11.06
C GLY A 40 -24.26 -0.15 11.60
N ARG A 41 -23.44 -0.99 10.99
CA ARG A 41 -22.04 -1.20 11.42
C ARG A 41 -21.06 -0.58 10.42
N SER A 42 -20.04 0.10 10.95
CA SER A 42 -18.90 0.61 10.20
C SER A 42 -17.60 0.08 10.80
N ILE A 43 -16.81 -0.61 9.99
CA ILE A 43 -15.48 -1.10 10.39
C ILE A 43 -14.56 0.10 10.62
N ALA A 44 -14.54 1.07 9.69
CA ALA A 44 -13.74 2.28 9.81
C ALA A 44 -14.02 3.00 11.16
N ARG A 45 -15.28 3.17 11.51
CA ARG A 45 -15.66 3.80 12.79
C ARG A 45 -15.16 2.99 13.98
N SER A 46 -15.24 1.66 13.93
CA SER A 46 -14.75 0.81 15.04
C SER A 46 -13.23 0.87 15.21
N ILE A 47 -12.47 0.90 14.13
CA ILE A 47 -11.00 1.04 14.17
C ILE A 47 -10.61 2.40 14.78
N ALA A 48 -11.30 3.48 14.39
CA ALA A 48 -11.00 4.84 14.85
C ALA A 48 -11.51 5.15 16.28
N ALA A 49 -12.32 4.29 16.89
CA ALA A 49 -13.05 4.58 18.13
C ALA A 49 -12.18 5.09 19.27
N GLY A 50 -10.99 4.52 19.47
CA GLY A 50 -10.06 4.91 20.52
C GLY A 50 -9.38 6.28 20.30
N TYR A 51 -9.47 6.85 19.10
CA TYR A 51 -8.87 8.13 18.73
C TYR A 51 -9.89 9.26 18.59
N MET A 52 -11.20 8.93 18.64
CA MET A 52 -12.28 9.91 18.60
C MET A 52 -12.46 10.54 19.98
N ARG A 53 -12.86 11.81 20.01
CA ARG A 53 -13.15 12.52 21.25
C ARG A 53 -14.66 12.77 21.44
N PRO A 54 -15.14 12.88 22.68
CA PRO A 54 -16.53 13.27 22.93
C PRO A 54 -16.89 14.61 22.28
N GLY A 55 -18.12 14.72 21.78
CA GLY A 55 -18.66 15.96 21.19
C GLY A 55 -18.34 16.21 19.73
N GLN A 56 -17.62 15.32 19.05
CA GLN A 56 -17.48 15.36 17.60
C GLN A 56 -18.79 15.00 16.90
N ILE A 57 -19.07 15.62 15.77
CA ILE A 57 -20.22 15.28 14.93
C ILE A 57 -19.88 14.00 14.16
N GLU A 58 -20.64 12.95 14.38
CA GLU A 58 -20.53 11.73 13.57
C GLU A 58 -21.46 11.84 12.35
N GLU A 59 -20.89 11.64 11.14
CA GLU A 59 -21.60 11.75 9.87
C GLU A 59 -21.59 10.37 9.17
N PRO A 60 -22.55 9.47 9.47
CA PRO A 60 -22.64 8.16 8.84
C PRO A 60 -23.10 8.26 7.39
N LEU A 61 -22.28 7.72 6.47
CA LEU A 61 -22.56 7.63 5.04
C LEU A 61 -23.06 6.22 4.73
N MET A 62 -24.38 6.03 4.86
CA MET A 62 -25.00 4.71 4.73
C MET A 62 -25.21 4.34 3.26
N TYR A 63 -24.59 3.24 2.82
CA TYR A 63 -24.77 2.72 1.48
C TYR A 63 -26.23 2.33 1.22
N PRO A 64 -26.81 2.77 0.08
CA PRO A 64 -28.16 2.37 -0.30
C PRO A 64 -28.23 0.88 -0.67
N ILE A 65 -27.14 0.36 -1.22
CA ILE A 65 -26.98 -1.02 -1.69
C ILE A 65 -25.55 -1.47 -1.40
N THR A 66 -25.35 -2.71 -1.00
CA THR A 66 -24.03 -3.31 -0.87
C THR A 66 -23.82 -4.41 -1.90
N THR A 67 -24.70 -5.40 -1.90
CA THR A 67 -24.59 -6.60 -2.73
C THR A 67 -25.94 -7.04 -3.34
N GLU A 68 -27.02 -6.32 -3.05
CA GLU A 68 -28.37 -6.62 -3.50
C GLU A 68 -28.60 -6.14 -4.94
N THR A 69 -29.65 -6.65 -5.57
CA THR A 69 -30.19 -6.09 -6.81
C THR A 69 -30.89 -4.76 -6.52
N THR A 70 -30.96 -3.88 -7.52
CA THR A 70 -31.57 -2.57 -7.38
C THR A 70 -32.53 -2.31 -8.53
N ASP A 71 -33.64 -1.63 -8.24
CA ASP A 71 -34.60 -1.15 -9.23
C ASP A 71 -34.24 0.25 -9.77
N HIS A 72 -33.08 0.78 -9.41
CA HIS A 72 -32.63 2.09 -9.86
C HIS A 72 -32.47 2.11 -11.39
N PRO A 73 -32.99 3.14 -12.12
CA PRO A 73 -32.93 3.21 -13.59
C PRO A 73 -31.51 3.11 -14.16
N GLY A 74 -30.50 3.66 -13.45
CA GLY A 74 -29.08 3.55 -13.78
C GLY A 74 -28.40 2.30 -13.22
N GLY A 75 -29.17 1.33 -12.73
CA GLY A 75 -28.66 0.12 -12.10
C GLY A 75 -27.83 0.40 -10.84
N TYR A 76 -26.98 -0.55 -10.48
CA TYR A 76 -26.11 -0.46 -9.30
C TYR A 76 -25.22 0.79 -9.31
N GLN A 77 -24.72 1.17 -10.48
CA GLN A 77 -23.86 2.33 -10.61
C GLN A 77 -24.60 3.65 -10.42
N GLY A 78 -25.79 3.79 -11.01
CA GLY A 78 -26.60 4.99 -10.84
C GLY A 78 -26.96 5.22 -9.37
N ALA A 79 -27.36 4.16 -8.66
CA ALA A 79 -27.65 4.23 -7.23
C ALA A 79 -26.42 4.65 -6.39
N LEU A 80 -25.21 4.20 -6.76
CA LEU A 80 -23.99 4.64 -6.09
C LEU A 80 -23.60 6.08 -6.44
N ASP A 81 -23.81 6.52 -7.67
CA ASP A 81 -23.52 7.90 -8.09
C ASP A 81 -24.41 8.89 -7.34
N ASP A 82 -25.71 8.62 -7.23
CA ASP A 82 -26.67 9.42 -6.45
C ASP A 82 -26.30 9.43 -4.97
N PHE A 83 -25.91 8.28 -4.42
CA PHE A 83 -25.42 8.20 -3.05
C PHE A 83 -24.21 9.11 -2.82
N TYR A 84 -23.19 9.08 -3.68
CA TYR A 84 -22.01 9.92 -3.51
C TYR A 84 -22.28 11.41 -3.77
N VAL A 85 -23.26 11.75 -4.59
CA VAL A 85 -23.76 13.14 -4.73
C VAL A 85 -24.34 13.60 -3.39
N SER A 86 -25.27 12.86 -2.84
CA SER A 86 -25.91 13.18 -1.55
C SER A 86 -24.88 13.25 -0.40
N CYS A 87 -23.93 12.32 -0.35
CA CYS A 87 -22.84 12.38 0.64
C CYS A 87 -21.99 13.64 0.48
N ALA A 88 -21.64 14.03 -0.76
CA ALA A 88 -20.86 15.23 -1.01
C ALA A 88 -21.61 16.50 -0.60
N GLU A 89 -22.92 16.58 -0.80
CA GLU A 89 -23.76 17.70 -0.36
C GLU A 89 -23.77 17.82 1.16
N ARG A 90 -23.96 16.72 1.90
CA ARG A 90 -23.93 16.69 3.37
C ARG A 90 -22.58 17.15 3.91
N LEU A 91 -21.47 16.63 3.35
CA LEU A 91 -20.13 17.06 3.75
C LEU A 91 -19.84 18.52 3.36
N SER A 92 -20.36 19.00 2.23
CA SER A 92 -20.25 20.41 1.83
C SER A 92 -20.91 21.32 2.86
N ALA A 93 -22.07 20.97 3.39
CA ALA A 93 -22.75 21.75 4.42
C ALA A 93 -21.90 21.93 5.70
N HIS A 94 -21.13 20.89 6.08
CA HIS A 94 -20.17 21.00 7.17
C HIS A 94 -18.99 21.91 6.81
N LEU A 95 -18.41 21.73 5.64
CA LEU A 95 -17.25 22.48 5.18
C LEU A 95 -17.58 23.97 4.97
N ASP A 96 -18.76 24.29 4.44
CA ASP A 96 -19.26 25.66 4.26
C ASP A 96 -19.51 26.35 5.61
N ALA A 97 -19.89 25.60 6.63
CA ALA A 97 -20.01 26.08 8.01
C ALA A 97 -18.65 26.24 8.73
N GLY A 98 -17.52 26.08 8.02
CA GLY A 98 -16.17 26.25 8.57
C GLY A 98 -15.67 25.06 9.41
N ARG A 99 -16.38 23.91 9.42
CA ARG A 99 -15.99 22.73 10.18
C ARG A 99 -15.01 21.86 9.43
N ASP A 100 -13.98 21.42 10.12
CA ASP A 100 -13.00 20.45 9.59
C ASP A 100 -13.62 19.04 9.58
N VAL A 101 -13.57 18.39 8.42
CA VAL A 101 -14.17 17.07 8.18
C VAL A 101 -13.08 16.03 7.91
N VAL A 102 -13.07 14.96 8.71
CA VAL A 102 -12.29 13.75 8.46
C VAL A 102 -13.21 12.67 7.92
N VAL A 103 -12.90 12.14 6.75
CA VAL A 103 -13.55 10.95 6.18
C VAL A 103 -12.65 9.75 6.40
N LEU A 104 -13.15 8.78 7.18
CA LEU A 104 -12.44 7.56 7.54
C LEU A 104 -12.50 6.54 6.38
N GLY A 105 -11.35 5.90 6.10
CA GLY A 105 -11.25 4.81 5.13
C GLY A 105 -10.43 3.64 5.67
N GLU A 106 -10.95 2.42 5.55
CA GLU A 106 -10.17 1.21 5.84
C GLU A 106 -8.97 1.13 4.88
N GLY A 107 -7.83 0.69 5.37
CA GLY A 107 -6.58 0.65 4.60
C GLY A 107 -6.11 2.05 4.22
N ASP A 108 -5.93 2.26 2.93
CA ASP A 108 -5.53 3.54 2.33
C ASP A 108 -6.69 4.16 1.54
N PRO A 109 -6.98 5.48 1.70
CA PRO A 109 -8.12 6.13 1.06
C PRO A 109 -8.10 6.12 -0.47
N PHE A 110 -6.92 6.03 -1.07
CA PHE A 110 -6.72 6.01 -2.51
C PHE A 110 -6.37 4.64 -3.09
N PHE A 111 -6.44 3.61 -2.26
CA PHE A 111 -6.20 2.23 -2.65
C PHE A 111 -7.51 1.45 -2.65
N TYR A 112 -8.26 1.45 -3.74
CA TYR A 112 -9.61 0.88 -3.88
C TYR A 112 -10.63 1.42 -2.86
N GLY A 113 -10.33 2.53 -2.20
CA GLY A 113 -11.15 3.13 -1.15
C GLY A 113 -12.35 3.91 -1.68
N SER A 114 -13.44 3.93 -0.92
CA SER A 114 -14.66 4.67 -1.25
C SER A 114 -14.48 6.19 -1.19
N TYR A 115 -13.53 6.65 -0.42
CA TYR A 115 -13.19 8.08 -0.32
C TYR A 115 -12.87 8.73 -1.67
N MET A 116 -12.32 7.98 -2.64
CA MET A 116 -12.02 8.51 -3.97
C MET A 116 -13.22 9.17 -4.66
N HIS A 117 -14.42 8.66 -4.43
CA HIS A 117 -15.65 9.23 -5.01
C HIS A 117 -16.02 10.59 -4.41
N LEU A 118 -15.80 10.76 -3.11
CA LEU A 118 -15.97 12.03 -2.40
C LEU A 118 -14.88 13.02 -2.79
N HIS A 119 -13.63 12.56 -2.86
CA HIS A 119 -12.50 13.38 -3.28
C HIS A 119 -12.73 14.03 -4.64
N LYS A 120 -13.17 13.28 -5.65
CA LYS A 120 -13.48 13.79 -6.98
C LYS A 120 -14.52 14.92 -6.98
N ARG A 121 -15.48 14.86 -6.05
CA ARG A 121 -16.60 15.81 -5.96
C ARG A 121 -16.29 17.05 -5.12
N LEU A 122 -15.36 16.94 -4.17
CA LEU A 122 -15.13 17.97 -3.16
C LEU A 122 -13.77 18.68 -3.25
N ALA A 123 -12.72 18.00 -3.74
CA ALA A 123 -11.36 18.54 -3.73
C ALA A 123 -11.15 19.77 -4.62
N HIS A 124 -12.03 20.02 -5.58
CA HIS A 124 -11.99 21.23 -6.40
C HIS A 124 -12.66 22.44 -5.76
N LYS A 125 -13.44 22.23 -4.68
CA LYS A 125 -14.18 23.28 -3.95
C LYS A 125 -13.56 23.63 -2.61
N TYR A 126 -12.92 22.68 -1.94
CA TYR A 126 -12.45 22.83 -0.56
C TYR A 126 -10.97 22.47 -0.41
N PRO A 127 -10.25 23.10 0.54
CA PRO A 127 -8.90 22.67 0.90
C PRO A 127 -8.93 21.20 1.35
N THR A 128 -8.28 20.33 0.59
CA THR A 128 -8.35 18.88 0.80
C THR A 128 -6.96 18.28 0.94
N GLN A 129 -6.80 17.37 1.91
CA GLN A 129 -5.59 16.56 2.06
C GLN A 129 -5.95 15.10 2.30
N VAL A 130 -5.08 14.19 1.85
CA VAL A 130 -5.22 12.76 2.10
C VAL A 130 -4.06 12.28 2.96
N VAL A 131 -4.38 11.50 3.96
CA VAL A 131 -3.42 10.83 4.83
C VAL A 131 -3.42 9.35 4.45
N PRO A 132 -2.33 8.83 3.89
CA PRO A 132 -2.25 7.42 3.51
C PRO A 132 -2.30 6.51 4.74
N GLY A 133 -2.71 5.27 4.51
CA GLY A 133 -2.75 4.22 5.53
C GLY A 133 -2.00 2.97 5.09
N VAL A 134 -1.77 2.07 6.04
CA VAL A 134 -1.26 0.72 5.75
C VAL A 134 -2.32 -0.03 4.95
N THR A 135 -1.94 -0.55 3.78
CA THR A 135 -2.86 -1.30 2.93
C THR A 135 -3.10 -2.71 3.47
N SER A 136 -4.25 -3.30 3.16
CA SER A 136 -4.50 -4.72 3.48
C SER A 136 -3.51 -5.66 2.79
N VAL A 137 -2.90 -5.25 1.68
CA VAL A 137 -1.88 -6.02 0.97
C VAL A 137 -0.60 -6.13 1.79
N SER A 138 -0.09 -5.00 2.29
CA SER A 138 1.10 -4.99 3.16
C SER A 138 0.84 -5.75 4.47
N ALA A 139 -0.32 -5.54 5.06
CA ALA A 139 -0.71 -6.23 6.28
C ALA A 139 -0.81 -7.75 6.10
N ALA A 140 -1.47 -8.21 5.03
CA ALA A 140 -1.59 -9.64 4.74
C ALA A 140 -0.23 -10.30 4.56
N ALA A 141 0.71 -9.63 3.91
CA ALA A 141 2.07 -10.15 3.77
C ALA A 141 2.81 -10.25 5.11
N ALA A 142 2.65 -9.24 5.97
CA ALA A 142 3.21 -9.24 7.31
C ALA A 142 2.64 -10.40 8.16
N GLU A 143 1.32 -10.58 8.13
CA GLU A 143 0.63 -11.65 8.86
C GLU A 143 1.00 -13.06 8.35
N LEU A 144 1.27 -13.20 7.07
CA LEU A 144 1.78 -14.46 6.49
C LEU A 144 3.27 -14.67 6.78
N GLY A 145 4.00 -13.66 7.28
CA GLY A 145 5.45 -13.70 7.38
C GLY A 145 6.13 -13.89 6.03
N ARG A 146 5.53 -13.38 4.94
CA ARG A 146 6.00 -13.56 3.57
C ARG A 146 6.19 -12.21 2.90
N PRO A 147 7.39 -11.88 2.39
CA PRO A 147 7.59 -10.70 1.58
C PRO A 147 6.68 -10.72 0.35
N LEU A 148 6.11 -9.57 0.01
CA LEU A 148 5.32 -9.42 -1.21
C LEU A 148 6.21 -9.57 -2.44
N VAL A 149 7.29 -8.83 -2.45
CA VAL A 149 8.28 -8.82 -3.54
C VAL A 149 9.65 -8.60 -2.96
N GLU A 150 10.62 -9.29 -3.50
CA GLU A 150 12.01 -9.06 -3.19
C GLU A 150 12.80 -8.67 -4.44
N ARG A 151 13.92 -7.98 -4.23
CA ARG A 151 14.87 -7.58 -5.28
C ARG A 151 14.16 -6.93 -6.47
N ASP A 152 13.93 -7.73 -7.48
CA ASP A 152 13.56 -7.28 -8.83
C ASP A 152 12.18 -7.78 -9.28
N GLU A 153 11.46 -8.44 -8.41
CA GLU A 153 10.16 -9.01 -8.68
C GLU A 153 9.09 -7.94 -8.92
N ILE A 154 8.06 -8.29 -9.65
CA ILE A 154 6.88 -7.47 -9.88
C ILE A 154 5.77 -7.86 -8.92
N LEU A 155 5.24 -6.89 -8.16
CA LEU A 155 3.95 -7.02 -7.49
C LEU A 155 2.84 -6.51 -8.41
N THR A 156 1.89 -7.39 -8.74
CA THR A 156 0.66 -7.02 -9.43
C THR A 156 -0.52 -7.03 -8.47
N VAL A 157 -1.25 -5.92 -8.39
CA VAL A 157 -2.46 -5.83 -7.57
C VAL A 157 -3.68 -5.87 -8.48
N LEU A 158 -4.57 -6.84 -8.25
CA LEU A 158 -5.71 -7.14 -9.11
C LEU A 158 -7.03 -7.12 -8.32
N PRO A 159 -8.11 -6.58 -8.87
CA PRO A 159 -9.44 -6.82 -8.32
C PRO A 159 -9.96 -8.18 -8.79
N GLY A 160 -10.41 -9.01 -7.86
CA GLY A 160 -11.01 -10.32 -8.16
C GLY A 160 -12.30 -10.26 -8.99
N THR A 161 -12.77 -9.05 -9.29
CA THR A 161 -13.93 -8.80 -10.16
C THR A 161 -13.61 -8.79 -11.65
N LEU A 162 -12.35 -8.91 -12.02
CA LEU A 162 -11.95 -9.08 -13.43
C LEU A 162 -12.47 -10.42 -13.99
N PRO A 163 -12.70 -10.51 -15.33
CA PRO A 163 -12.99 -11.77 -15.97
C PRO A 163 -11.92 -12.83 -15.67
N PRO A 164 -12.29 -14.11 -15.46
CA PRO A 164 -11.35 -15.16 -15.08
C PRO A 164 -10.18 -15.35 -16.06
N ASP A 165 -10.42 -15.25 -17.35
CA ASP A 165 -9.41 -15.33 -18.40
C ASP A 165 -8.39 -14.19 -18.33
N VAL A 166 -8.87 -12.96 -18.07
CA VAL A 166 -8.00 -11.78 -17.86
C VAL A 166 -7.16 -11.93 -16.59
N LEU A 167 -7.76 -12.45 -15.51
CA LEU A 167 -7.02 -12.74 -14.28
C LEU A 167 -5.93 -13.79 -14.53
N ALA A 168 -6.27 -14.90 -15.18
CA ALA A 168 -5.33 -15.98 -15.46
C ALA A 168 -4.15 -15.47 -16.29
N GLU A 169 -4.40 -14.68 -17.32
CA GLU A 169 -3.35 -14.12 -18.18
C GLU A 169 -2.40 -13.21 -17.40
N ARG A 170 -2.93 -12.32 -16.55
CA ARG A 170 -2.11 -11.42 -15.71
C ARG A 170 -1.30 -12.19 -14.66
N LEU A 171 -1.86 -13.27 -14.11
CA LEU A 171 -1.21 -14.08 -13.08
C LEU A 171 -0.09 -14.97 -13.63
N LYS A 172 -0.14 -15.36 -14.91
CA LYS A 172 0.93 -16.13 -15.57
C LYS A 172 2.26 -15.38 -15.60
N ASN A 173 2.20 -14.06 -15.77
CA ASN A 173 3.34 -13.19 -16.08
C ASN A 173 3.78 -12.30 -14.92
N THR A 174 3.33 -12.57 -13.69
CA THR A 174 3.74 -11.81 -12.50
C THR A 174 4.50 -12.68 -11.52
N ASP A 175 5.44 -12.09 -10.79
CA ASP A 175 6.21 -12.81 -9.78
C ASP A 175 5.38 -12.95 -8.50
N SER A 176 4.71 -11.88 -8.10
CA SER A 176 3.84 -11.79 -6.94
C SER A 176 2.53 -11.10 -7.28
N ALA A 177 1.46 -11.45 -6.61
CA ALA A 177 0.18 -10.77 -6.79
C ALA A 177 -0.59 -10.64 -5.47
N ALA A 178 -1.36 -9.56 -5.38
CA ALA A 178 -2.40 -9.41 -4.38
C ALA A 178 -3.75 -9.28 -5.09
N ILE A 179 -4.69 -10.17 -4.81
CA ILE A 179 -6.01 -10.17 -5.44
C ILE A 179 -7.04 -9.78 -4.38
N LEU A 180 -7.64 -8.61 -4.58
CA LEU A 180 -8.60 -7.99 -3.67
C LEU A 180 -10.04 -8.31 -4.07
N LYS A 181 -10.99 -8.06 -3.15
CA LYS A 181 -12.44 -8.20 -3.39
C LYS A 181 -12.85 -9.64 -3.73
N LEU A 182 -12.39 -10.60 -2.96
CA LEU A 182 -12.70 -12.01 -3.17
C LEU A 182 -14.20 -12.26 -3.01
N GLY A 183 -14.72 -12.39 -1.83
CA GLY A 183 -16.14 -12.62 -1.57
C GLY A 183 -16.81 -13.51 -2.64
N ARG A 184 -17.78 -12.95 -3.37
CA ARG A 184 -18.51 -13.67 -4.44
C ARG A 184 -17.67 -14.11 -5.63
N THR A 185 -16.48 -13.52 -5.83
CA THR A 185 -15.60 -13.83 -6.96
C THR A 185 -14.57 -14.90 -6.63
N PHE A 186 -14.56 -15.40 -5.40
CA PHE A 186 -13.54 -16.34 -4.92
C PHE A 186 -13.37 -17.57 -5.82
N SER A 187 -14.45 -18.19 -6.24
CA SER A 187 -14.40 -19.38 -7.12
C SER A 187 -13.76 -19.04 -8.48
N ASN A 188 -14.04 -17.87 -9.04
CA ASN A 188 -13.43 -17.41 -10.29
C ASN A 188 -11.94 -17.13 -10.12
N VAL A 189 -11.56 -16.50 -9.00
CA VAL A 189 -10.15 -16.22 -8.67
C VAL A 189 -9.38 -17.52 -8.48
N ARG A 190 -9.96 -18.50 -7.76
CA ARG A 190 -9.35 -19.83 -7.58
C ARG A 190 -9.16 -20.55 -8.93
N ALA A 191 -10.15 -20.50 -9.81
CA ALA A 191 -10.05 -21.06 -11.15
C ALA A 191 -8.96 -20.39 -12.00
N ALA A 192 -8.89 -19.05 -11.96
CA ALA A 192 -7.85 -18.29 -12.67
C ALA A 192 -6.44 -18.60 -12.16
N LEU A 193 -6.26 -18.76 -10.85
CA LEU A 193 -5.00 -19.18 -10.25
C LEU A 193 -4.60 -20.59 -10.65
N ALA A 194 -5.57 -21.51 -10.73
CA ALA A 194 -5.35 -22.89 -11.20
C ALA A 194 -4.94 -22.89 -12.70
N GLU A 195 -5.63 -22.12 -13.54
CA GLU A 195 -5.30 -21.98 -14.97
C GLU A 195 -3.91 -21.35 -15.18
N ALA A 196 -3.53 -20.38 -14.32
CA ALA A 196 -2.22 -19.79 -14.33
C ALA A 196 -1.11 -20.72 -13.77
N GLY A 197 -1.44 -21.89 -13.22
CA GLY A 197 -0.51 -22.79 -12.55
C GLY A 197 0.07 -22.23 -11.24
N ARG A 198 -0.69 -21.37 -10.54
CA ARG A 198 -0.24 -20.62 -9.36
C ARG A 198 -1.09 -20.85 -8.10
N LEU A 199 -2.04 -21.82 -8.16
CA LEU A 199 -2.96 -22.05 -7.04
C LEU A 199 -2.24 -22.49 -5.77
N GLU A 200 -1.26 -23.39 -5.88
CA GLU A 200 -0.51 -23.92 -4.75
C GLU A 200 0.40 -22.89 -4.07
N ASP A 201 0.76 -21.81 -4.80
CA ASP A 201 1.57 -20.72 -4.27
C ASP A 201 0.72 -19.66 -3.53
N ALA A 202 -0.60 -19.73 -3.69
CA ALA A 202 -1.53 -18.68 -3.23
C ALA A 202 -2.01 -18.92 -1.79
N TRP A 203 -2.07 -17.83 -1.02
CA TRP A 203 -2.57 -17.81 0.34
C TRP A 203 -3.82 -16.94 0.44
N TYR A 204 -4.74 -17.41 1.24
CA TYR A 204 -5.93 -16.67 1.63
C TYR A 204 -5.68 -15.94 2.93
N VAL A 205 -6.10 -14.66 2.98
CA VAL A 205 -6.08 -13.84 4.19
C VAL A 205 -7.42 -13.14 4.34
N GLU A 206 -8.07 -13.34 5.47
CA GLU A 206 -9.33 -12.71 5.83
C GLU A 206 -9.11 -11.79 7.02
N ARG A 207 -9.68 -10.57 6.96
CA ARG A 207 -9.67 -9.59 8.06
C ARG A 207 -8.30 -9.45 8.73
N ALA A 208 -7.27 -9.26 7.91
CA ALA A 208 -5.89 -9.13 8.36
C ALA A 208 -5.76 -8.15 9.54
N THR A 209 -4.97 -8.53 10.52
CA THR A 209 -4.67 -7.74 11.74
C THR A 209 -5.84 -7.57 12.73
N THR A 210 -6.93 -8.27 12.55
CA THR A 210 -8.04 -8.25 13.51
C THR A 210 -8.09 -9.54 14.33
N ASP A 211 -8.84 -9.52 15.43
CA ASP A 211 -9.15 -10.70 16.25
C ASP A 211 -9.91 -11.82 15.50
N LYS A 212 -10.42 -11.52 14.30
CA LYS A 212 -11.14 -12.44 13.41
C LYS A 212 -10.32 -12.82 12.17
N GLN A 213 -9.03 -12.60 12.21
CA GLN A 213 -8.14 -12.97 11.14
C GLN A 213 -8.15 -14.48 10.89
N ARG A 214 -8.14 -14.85 9.61
CA ARG A 214 -7.93 -16.23 9.16
C ARG A 214 -6.96 -16.26 8.00
N THR A 215 -5.98 -17.16 8.08
CA THR A 215 -5.00 -17.37 7.01
C THR A 215 -4.87 -18.86 6.73
N GLU A 216 -4.94 -19.25 5.46
CA GLU A 216 -4.78 -20.66 5.04
C GLU A 216 -4.35 -20.75 3.56
N PRO A 217 -3.82 -21.89 3.10
CA PRO A 217 -3.59 -22.10 1.67
C PRO A 217 -4.89 -21.86 0.88
N LEU A 218 -4.83 -21.11 -0.20
CA LEU A 218 -6.05 -20.72 -0.93
C LEU A 218 -6.78 -21.92 -1.54
N ALA A 219 -6.04 -22.97 -1.90
CA ALA A 219 -6.60 -24.22 -2.42
C ALA A 219 -7.55 -24.92 -1.43
N GLU A 220 -7.33 -24.77 -0.12
CA GLU A 220 -8.07 -25.43 0.95
C GLU A 220 -9.31 -24.66 1.41
N VAL A 221 -9.46 -23.40 1.00
CA VAL A 221 -10.56 -22.51 1.44
C VAL A 221 -11.91 -23.01 0.95
N ASP A 222 -12.90 -23.11 1.85
CA ASP A 222 -14.30 -23.33 1.48
C ASP A 222 -14.89 -22.01 0.88
N PRO A 223 -15.29 -22.01 -0.41
CA PRO A 223 -15.82 -20.82 -1.07
C PRO A 223 -17.06 -20.22 -0.37
N SER A 224 -17.85 -21.05 0.32
CA SER A 224 -19.08 -20.60 0.99
C SER A 224 -18.81 -19.71 2.21
N THR A 225 -17.58 -19.74 2.74
CA THR A 225 -17.18 -19.03 3.97
C THR A 225 -16.46 -17.72 3.70
N VAL A 226 -16.19 -17.39 2.43
CA VAL A 226 -15.34 -16.25 2.05
C VAL A 226 -16.10 -14.91 2.14
N PRO A 227 -15.76 -14.00 3.07
CA PRO A 227 -16.39 -12.69 3.17
C PRO A 227 -15.77 -11.69 2.18
N TYR A 228 -16.38 -10.51 2.09
CA TYR A 228 -15.88 -9.42 1.27
C TYR A 228 -14.47 -8.92 1.70
N PHE A 229 -14.21 -8.89 3.02
CA PHE A 229 -12.94 -8.46 3.59
C PHE A 229 -11.91 -9.58 3.59
N SER A 230 -11.56 -10.03 2.41
CA SER A 230 -10.55 -11.06 2.17
C SER A 230 -9.77 -10.77 0.90
N LEU A 231 -8.57 -11.29 0.85
CA LEU A 231 -7.67 -11.17 -0.30
C LEU A 231 -6.86 -12.45 -0.47
N ALA A 232 -6.38 -12.68 -1.69
CA ALA A 232 -5.41 -13.71 -1.99
C ALA A 232 -4.03 -13.06 -2.16
N ILE A 233 -3.03 -13.65 -1.55
CA ILE A 233 -1.62 -13.28 -1.72
C ILE A 233 -0.93 -14.41 -2.46
N LEU A 234 -0.37 -14.08 -3.60
CA LEU A 234 0.58 -14.87 -4.34
C LEU A 234 1.95 -14.32 -4.01
N ALA A 235 2.63 -14.93 -3.06
CA ALA A 235 3.93 -14.47 -2.61
C ALA A 235 5.02 -14.68 -3.67
N SER A 236 6.15 -14.01 -3.47
CA SER A 236 7.36 -14.18 -4.27
C SER A 236 7.68 -15.66 -4.51
N ARG A 237 8.19 -15.96 -5.73
CA ARG A 237 8.69 -17.30 -6.09
C ARG A 237 10.03 -17.63 -5.47
N ALA A 238 10.72 -16.67 -4.88
CA ALA A 238 11.89 -16.97 -4.08
C ALA A 238 11.46 -17.87 -2.92
N ALA A 239 12.02 -19.05 -2.89
CA ALA A 239 11.60 -20.09 -1.97
C ALA A 239 11.81 -19.65 -0.52
N LEU A 240 10.74 -19.19 0.12
CA LEU A 240 10.75 -19.07 1.57
C LEU A 240 10.67 -20.47 2.18
N PRO A 241 11.44 -20.77 3.20
CA PRO A 241 11.31 -22.01 3.95
C PRO A 241 9.87 -22.13 4.47
N LYS A 242 9.32 -23.34 4.48
CA LYS A 242 8.06 -23.60 5.17
C LYS A 242 8.20 -23.11 6.61
N ALA A 243 7.26 -22.27 7.06
CA ALA A 243 7.23 -21.81 8.44
C ALA A 243 7.30 -23.04 9.38
N THR A 244 8.37 -23.15 10.13
CA THR A 244 8.47 -24.12 11.22
C THR A 244 7.48 -23.69 12.32
N PRO A 245 6.74 -24.60 12.97
CA PRO A 245 5.89 -24.22 14.11
C PRO A 245 6.73 -23.43 15.12
N ALA A 246 6.13 -22.39 15.69
CA ALA A 246 6.82 -21.50 16.64
C ALA A 246 7.58 -22.32 17.68
N ALA A 247 8.89 -22.22 17.65
CA ALA A 247 9.74 -22.70 18.74
C ALA A 247 9.42 -21.88 20.00
N GLU A 248 9.58 -22.50 21.18
CA GLU A 248 9.49 -21.77 22.46
C GLU A 248 10.32 -20.48 22.41
N PRO A 249 9.86 -19.39 23.06
CA PRO A 249 10.42 -18.07 22.84
C PRO A 249 11.94 -18.09 23.14
N ALA A 250 12.73 -17.94 22.11
CA ALA A 250 14.14 -17.65 22.23
C ALA A 250 14.29 -16.34 23.03
N ALA A 251 15.36 -16.22 23.81
CA ALA A 251 15.59 -15.04 24.66
C ALA A 251 15.65 -13.71 23.88
N GLY A 252 15.86 -13.74 22.55
CA GLY A 252 15.87 -12.59 21.66
C GLY A 252 14.94 -12.72 20.44
N SER A 253 14.75 -11.63 19.71
CA SER A 253 13.88 -11.60 18.52
C SER A 253 14.32 -10.53 17.53
N VAL A 254 13.93 -10.67 16.28
CA VAL A 254 14.09 -9.64 15.25
C VAL A 254 12.71 -9.14 14.79
N VAL A 255 12.54 -7.82 14.79
CA VAL A 255 11.39 -7.17 14.16
C VAL A 255 11.88 -6.25 13.04
N VAL A 256 11.38 -6.44 11.83
CA VAL A 256 11.68 -5.55 10.69
C VAL A 256 10.63 -4.45 10.62
N VAL A 257 11.04 -3.20 10.87
CA VAL A 257 10.11 -2.09 11.08
C VAL A 257 10.07 -1.15 9.89
N GLY A 258 8.88 -0.94 9.35
CA GLY A 258 8.60 0.07 8.33
C GLY A 258 8.51 1.47 8.93
N LEU A 259 9.45 2.34 8.54
CA LEU A 259 9.48 3.73 9.03
C LEU A 259 8.57 4.69 8.26
N GLY A 260 7.86 4.18 7.23
CA GLY A 260 7.19 5.06 6.29
C GLY A 260 8.16 5.92 5.46
N PRO A 261 7.64 6.88 4.67
CA PRO A 261 8.46 7.64 3.72
C PRO A 261 9.40 8.63 4.40
N ALA A 262 9.06 9.16 5.58
CA ALA A 262 9.86 10.20 6.23
C ALA A 262 9.69 10.22 7.76
N GLY A 263 9.19 11.34 8.30
CA GLY A 263 9.20 11.67 9.71
C GLY A 263 8.31 10.79 10.61
N ARG A 264 8.34 11.11 11.89
CA ARG A 264 7.64 10.34 12.95
C ARG A 264 6.13 10.25 12.76
N GLU A 265 5.54 11.23 12.09
CA GLU A 265 4.11 11.28 11.76
C GLU A 265 3.64 10.18 10.79
N TRP A 266 4.56 9.45 10.21
CA TRP A 266 4.30 8.34 9.31
C TRP A 266 4.46 6.96 9.95
N LEU A 267 4.95 6.93 11.21
CA LEU A 267 5.07 5.69 11.96
C LEU A 267 3.71 5.23 12.48
N THR A 268 3.46 3.93 12.40
CA THR A 268 2.35 3.32 13.11
C THR A 268 2.63 3.26 14.62
N PRO A 269 1.62 3.25 15.49
CA PRO A 269 1.83 3.04 16.93
C PRO A 269 2.62 1.77 17.24
N GLU A 270 2.33 0.67 16.57
CA GLU A 270 3.04 -0.59 16.72
C GLU A 270 4.54 -0.48 16.36
N ALA A 271 4.84 0.22 15.25
CA ALA A 271 6.23 0.51 14.88
C ALA A 271 6.93 1.36 15.95
N GLN A 272 6.24 2.33 16.55
CA GLN A 272 6.79 3.14 17.66
C GLN A 272 7.07 2.29 18.89
N GLU A 273 6.17 1.40 19.26
CA GLU A 273 6.34 0.49 20.38
C GLU A 273 7.53 -0.45 20.16
N ALA A 274 7.58 -1.12 19.00
CA ALA A 274 8.69 -1.99 18.63
C ALA A 274 10.03 -1.24 18.66
N LEU A 275 10.08 -0.03 18.11
CA LEU A 275 11.28 0.82 18.16
C LEU A 275 11.65 1.23 19.58
N SER A 276 10.67 1.47 20.47
CA SER A 276 10.94 1.91 21.85
C SER A 276 11.38 0.77 22.75
N THR A 277 10.92 -0.44 22.50
CA THR A 277 11.20 -1.64 23.31
C THR A 277 12.42 -2.44 22.85
N ALA A 278 12.89 -2.22 21.63
CA ALA A 278 14.11 -2.86 21.12
C ALA A 278 15.33 -2.50 21.97
N THR A 279 16.23 -3.44 22.16
CA THR A 279 17.53 -3.21 22.80
C THR A 279 18.57 -2.73 21.79
N ASP A 280 18.39 -3.14 20.54
CA ASP A 280 19.29 -2.89 19.42
C ASP A 280 18.51 -2.41 18.20
N LEU A 281 18.98 -1.32 17.60
CA LEU A 281 18.46 -0.82 16.32
C LEU A 281 19.51 -1.06 15.25
N VAL A 282 19.16 -1.75 14.19
CA VAL A 282 20.04 -2.10 13.07
C VAL A 282 19.49 -1.48 11.79
N GLY A 283 20.33 -0.80 11.00
CA GLY A 283 19.83 -0.21 9.74
C GLY A 283 20.86 0.63 8.99
N TYR A 284 20.43 1.09 7.82
CA TYR A 284 21.17 2.12 7.10
C TYR A 284 21.17 3.42 7.89
N LYS A 285 22.36 4.08 7.97
CA LYS A 285 22.53 5.28 8.79
C LYS A 285 21.42 6.32 8.64
N THR A 286 21.05 6.65 7.40
CA THR A 286 20.00 7.64 7.10
C THR A 286 18.64 7.25 7.68
N TYR A 287 18.33 5.97 7.78
CA TYR A 287 17.06 5.48 8.35
C TYR A 287 17.13 5.48 9.88
N LEU A 288 18.24 5.05 10.45
CA LEU A 288 18.46 5.13 11.89
C LEU A 288 18.38 6.58 12.42
N ASP A 289 18.93 7.55 11.67
CA ASP A 289 18.88 8.96 12.05
C ASP A 289 17.44 9.52 12.14
N ARG A 290 16.46 8.84 11.54
CA ARG A 290 15.02 9.18 11.62
C ARG A 290 14.35 8.69 12.91
N VAL A 291 14.96 7.72 13.60
CA VAL A 291 14.46 7.18 14.86
C VAL A 291 15.02 8.02 16.02
N PRO A 292 14.18 8.52 16.94
CA PRO A 292 14.64 9.27 18.11
C PRO A 292 15.71 8.54 18.90
N VAL A 293 16.68 9.28 19.44
CA VAL A 293 17.77 8.69 20.24
C VAL A 293 17.21 8.24 21.59
N ASN A 294 17.41 6.96 21.92
CA ASN A 294 17.15 6.40 23.25
C ASN A 294 18.49 5.91 23.84
N PRO A 295 18.95 6.47 24.96
CA PRO A 295 20.24 6.11 25.54
C PRO A 295 20.36 4.64 25.98
N ARG A 296 19.23 3.95 26.12
CA ARG A 296 19.18 2.53 26.51
C ARG A 296 19.31 1.57 25.32
N GLN A 297 19.40 2.09 24.10
CA GLN A 297 19.45 1.31 22.87
C GLN A 297 20.81 1.40 22.21
N ARG A 298 21.31 0.29 21.76
CA ARG A 298 22.51 0.24 20.89
C ARG A 298 22.08 0.48 19.45
N ARG A 299 22.85 1.28 18.72
CA ARG A 299 22.57 1.61 17.32
C ARG A 299 23.69 1.09 16.43
N HIS A 300 23.34 0.25 15.50
CA HIS A 300 24.25 -0.40 14.57
C HIS A 300 23.97 0.10 13.16
N SER A 301 24.75 1.08 12.73
CA SER A 301 24.63 1.64 11.38
C SER A 301 25.56 0.95 10.40
N SER A 302 25.08 0.73 9.19
CA SER A 302 25.86 0.18 8.08
C SER A 302 25.57 0.92 6.78
N ASP A 303 26.39 0.68 5.75
CA ASP A 303 26.17 1.24 4.41
C ASP A 303 24.94 0.60 3.75
N ASN A 304 24.34 1.28 2.79
CA ASN A 304 23.13 0.82 2.07
C ASN A 304 23.38 -0.44 1.20
N LYS A 305 24.63 -0.77 0.90
CA LYS A 305 24.99 -1.87 -0.01
C LYS A 305 25.14 -3.26 0.63
N VAL A 306 24.95 -3.37 1.95
CA VAL A 306 25.25 -4.58 2.74
C VAL A 306 23.98 -5.13 3.41
N GLU A 307 22.92 -5.33 2.65
CA GLU A 307 21.61 -5.77 3.18
C GLU A 307 21.69 -7.18 3.78
N ALA A 308 22.32 -8.14 3.10
CA ALA A 308 22.46 -9.50 3.58
C ALA A 308 23.32 -9.58 4.85
N GLU A 309 24.46 -8.86 4.89
CA GLU A 309 25.34 -8.80 6.08
C GLU A 309 24.60 -8.16 7.26
N ARG A 310 23.80 -7.13 7.01
CA ARG A 310 22.96 -6.47 8.03
C ARG A 310 21.91 -7.41 8.61
N ALA A 311 21.29 -8.24 7.75
CA ALA A 311 20.31 -9.24 8.16
C ALA A 311 20.96 -10.30 9.08
N VAL A 312 22.08 -10.87 8.67
CA VAL A 312 22.84 -11.83 9.47
C VAL A 312 23.25 -11.22 10.80
N PHE A 313 23.79 -10.01 10.79
CA PHE A 313 24.20 -9.30 12.01
C PHE A 313 23.02 -9.10 13.00
N ALA A 314 21.84 -8.74 12.49
CA ALA A 314 20.65 -8.58 13.33
C ALA A 314 20.20 -9.92 13.94
N LEU A 315 20.28 -11.01 13.19
CA LEU A 315 19.93 -12.34 13.64
C LEU A 315 20.95 -12.89 14.67
N ASP A 316 22.25 -12.59 14.49
CA ASP A 316 23.27 -12.93 15.47
C ASP A 316 23.02 -12.24 16.81
N LEU A 317 22.72 -10.94 16.80
CA LEU A 317 22.36 -10.21 18.02
C LEU A 317 21.13 -10.82 18.71
N ALA A 318 20.11 -11.20 17.93
CA ALA A 318 18.90 -11.81 18.47
C ALA A 318 19.17 -13.23 19.02
N ARG A 319 19.99 -14.03 18.34
CA ARG A 319 20.44 -15.33 18.86
C ARG A 319 21.12 -15.18 20.22
N ASP A 320 21.85 -14.10 20.42
CA ASP A 320 22.54 -13.77 21.67
C ASP A 320 21.60 -13.09 22.71
N GLY A 321 20.29 -13.07 22.48
CA GLY A 321 19.27 -12.63 23.43
C GLY A 321 18.80 -11.19 23.27
N ALA A 322 19.21 -10.45 22.21
CA ALA A 322 18.80 -9.08 21.99
C ALA A 322 17.41 -9.01 21.35
N ARG A 323 16.60 -8.00 21.71
CA ARG A 323 15.41 -7.59 20.95
C ARG A 323 15.84 -6.59 19.89
N VAL A 324 15.92 -7.03 18.65
CA VAL A 324 16.49 -6.26 17.54
C VAL A 324 15.38 -5.69 16.65
N ALA A 325 15.39 -4.37 16.44
CA ALA A 325 14.58 -3.74 15.40
C ALA A 325 15.45 -3.39 14.18
N VAL A 326 15.16 -4.04 13.06
CA VAL A 326 15.78 -3.71 11.77
C VAL A 326 14.93 -2.65 11.08
N VAL A 327 15.47 -1.42 10.95
CA VAL A 327 14.71 -0.30 10.38
C VAL A 327 14.83 -0.23 8.87
N SER A 328 13.69 0.00 8.21
CA SER A 328 13.58 0.12 6.77
C SER A 328 12.72 1.34 6.40
N SER A 329 13.08 2.06 5.35
CA SER A 329 12.25 3.16 4.84
C SER A 329 11.03 2.62 4.10
N GLY A 330 9.92 3.34 4.15
CA GLY A 330 8.67 2.91 3.53
C GLY A 330 8.09 1.68 4.20
N ASP A 331 7.70 0.71 3.40
CA ASP A 331 7.27 -0.63 3.81
C ASP A 331 8.44 -1.61 3.69
N PRO A 332 8.74 -2.42 4.70
CA PRO A 332 9.90 -3.31 4.68
C PRO A 332 9.74 -4.51 3.73
N GLY A 333 8.52 -4.83 3.32
CA GLY A 333 8.21 -5.90 2.36
C GLY A 333 8.25 -5.45 0.89
N VAL A 334 8.48 -4.14 0.60
CA VAL A 334 8.48 -3.61 -0.76
C VAL A 334 9.89 -3.14 -1.16
N PHE A 335 10.66 -3.99 -1.84
CA PHE A 335 12.07 -3.74 -2.24
C PHE A 335 12.97 -3.28 -1.08
N ALA A 336 12.81 -3.89 0.08
CA ALA A 336 13.42 -3.45 1.31
C ALA A 336 13.89 -4.62 2.21
N MET A 337 14.19 -4.36 3.49
CA MET A 337 14.94 -5.27 4.37
C MET A 337 14.24 -6.58 4.73
N ALA A 338 12.90 -6.69 4.60
CA ALA A 338 12.20 -7.90 5.06
C ALA A 338 12.68 -9.16 4.32
N SER A 339 12.86 -9.08 2.99
CA SER A 339 13.37 -10.23 2.20
C SER A 339 14.72 -10.69 2.68
N ALA A 340 15.67 -9.78 2.83
CA ALA A 340 17.04 -10.12 3.26
C ALA A 340 17.07 -10.75 4.67
N VAL A 341 16.22 -10.24 5.58
CA VAL A 341 16.11 -10.82 6.93
C VAL A 341 15.47 -12.19 6.88
N MET A 342 14.40 -12.38 6.10
CA MET A 342 13.72 -13.68 5.98
C MET A 342 14.61 -14.73 5.30
N GLU A 343 15.38 -14.35 4.26
CA GLU A 343 16.37 -15.24 3.64
C GLU A 343 17.41 -15.71 4.66
N ALA A 344 18.01 -14.77 5.37
CA ALA A 344 19.04 -15.09 6.38
C ALA A 344 18.47 -15.88 7.56
N ALA A 345 17.21 -15.64 7.95
CA ALA A 345 16.56 -16.31 9.08
C ALA A 345 16.44 -17.83 8.90
N THR A 346 16.58 -18.34 7.68
CA THR A 346 16.61 -19.79 7.41
C THR A 346 17.69 -20.53 8.18
N GLU A 347 18.80 -19.84 8.44
CA GLU A 347 19.95 -20.36 9.20
C GLU A 347 19.79 -20.13 10.72
N TYR A 348 18.71 -19.46 11.15
CA TYR A 348 18.44 -19.07 12.54
C TYR A 348 17.04 -19.55 13.01
N PRO A 349 16.73 -20.86 12.97
CA PRO A 349 15.37 -21.35 13.20
C PRO A 349 14.82 -21.08 14.61
N ALA A 350 15.69 -20.78 15.57
CA ALA A 350 15.32 -20.47 16.95
C ALA A 350 15.08 -18.96 17.21
N VAL A 351 15.33 -18.10 16.22
CA VAL A 351 15.13 -16.65 16.36
C VAL A 351 13.78 -16.25 15.75
N PRO A 352 12.81 -15.81 16.55
CA PRO A 352 11.55 -15.29 16.04
C PRO A 352 11.80 -14.03 15.19
N VAL A 353 11.21 -14.01 13.99
CA VAL A 353 11.24 -12.84 13.09
C VAL A 353 9.83 -12.39 12.81
N SER A 354 9.57 -11.09 12.96
CA SER A 354 8.32 -10.45 12.57
C SER A 354 8.57 -9.22 11.70
N VAL A 355 7.54 -8.84 10.94
CA VAL A 355 7.61 -7.70 10.04
C VAL A 355 6.47 -6.75 10.36
N LEU A 356 6.77 -5.48 10.62
CA LEU A 356 5.78 -4.43 10.84
C LEU A 356 5.67 -3.56 9.60
N PRO A 357 4.48 -3.46 9.01
CA PRO A 357 4.29 -2.71 7.78
C PRO A 357 4.47 -1.21 7.97
N GLY A 358 4.77 -0.52 6.88
CA GLY A 358 4.85 0.93 6.83
C GLY A 358 4.19 1.51 5.58
N VAL A 359 3.99 2.82 5.55
CA VAL A 359 3.46 3.50 4.36
C VAL A 359 4.53 3.48 3.27
N THR A 360 4.28 2.74 2.19
CA THR A 360 5.22 2.63 1.06
C THR A 360 5.30 3.93 0.25
N ALA A 361 6.43 4.17 -0.42
CA ALA A 361 6.67 5.40 -1.19
C ALA A 361 5.62 5.63 -2.29
N ALA A 362 5.13 4.58 -2.95
CA ALA A 362 4.09 4.72 -3.97
C ALA A 362 2.81 5.35 -3.42
N ASN A 363 2.33 4.88 -2.27
CA ASN A 363 1.14 5.43 -1.61
C ASN A 363 1.40 6.86 -1.10
N ALA A 364 2.59 7.11 -0.58
CA ALA A 364 2.97 8.45 -0.12
C ALA A 364 2.96 9.47 -1.27
N VAL A 365 3.55 9.14 -2.42
CA VAL A 365 3.53 10.00 -3.62
C VAL A 365 2.10 10.17 -4.14
N ALA A 366 1.35 9.07 -4.25
CA ALA A 366 -0.05 9.11 -4.71
C ALA A 366 -0.90 10.07 -3.87
N SER A 367 -0.73 10.06 -2.54
CA SER A 367 -1.47 10.92 -1.62
C SER A 367 -1.25 12.43 -1.84
N ARG A 368 -0.13 12.81 -2.47
CA ARG A 368 0.18 14.23 -2.75
C ARG A 368 -0.52 14.78 -3.99
N VAL A 369 -0.82 13.90 -4.93
CA VAL A 369 -1.34 14.31 -6.24
C VAL A 369 -2.79 13.96 -6.48
N GLY A 370 -3.38 13.06 -5.70
CA GLY A 370 -4.78 12.65 -5.90
C GLY A 370 -4.95 11.14 -5.77
N ALA A 371 -5.40 10.49 -6.83
CA ALA A 371 -5.67 9.04 -6.86
C ALA A 371 -5.09 8.36 -8.12
N PRO A 372 -3.79 8.51 -8.42
CA PRO A 372 -3.19 7.86 -9.60
C PRO A 372 -3.25 6.34 -9.53
N LEU A 373 -3.27 5.75 -8.32
CA LEU A 373 -3.38 4.32 -8.06
C LEU A 373 -4.85 3.86 -7.90
N GLY A 374 -5.79 4.57 -8.50
CA GLY A 374 -7.23 4.31 -8.36
C GLY A 374 -7.73 3.08 -9.11
N HIS A 375 -6.92 2.50 -9.99
CA HIS A 375 -7.18 1.30 -10.77
C HIS A 375 -6.04 0.30 -10.59
N ASP A 376 -5.96 -0.74 -11.44
CA ASP A 376 -4.89 -1.72 -11.40
C ASP A 376 -3.52 -1.05 -11.58
N TYR A 377 -2.56 -1.44 -10.78
CA TYR A 377 -1.19 -0.95 -10.90
C TYR A 377 -0.17 -2.05 -10.60
N CYS A 378 1.04 -1.84 -11.05
CA CYS A 378 2.18 -2.69 -10.70
C CYS A 378 3.31 -1.85 -10.10
N VAL A 379 4.19 -2.52 -9.38
CA VAL A 379 5.36 -1.95 -8.73
C VAL A 379 6.60 -2.58 -9.32
N LEU A 380 7.50 -1.76 -9.86
CA LEU A 380 8.73 -2.19 -10.52
C LEU A 380 9.94 -1.45 -9.96
N SER A 381 11.09 -2.13 -9.91
CA SER A 381 12.37 -1.51 -9.61
C SER A 381 13.24 -1.47 -10.87
N LEU A 382 13.83 -0.29 -11.18
CA LEU A 382 14.81 -0.16 -12.26
C LEU A 382 16.23 -0.55 -11.83
N SER A 383 16.41 -1.10 -10.62
CA SER A 383 17.71 -1.58 -10.20
C SER A 383 18.11 -2.82 -10.97
N ASP A 384 19.18 -2.72 -11.76
CA ASP A 384 19.78 -3.80 -12.54
C ASP A 384 20.96 -4.48 -11.84
N ARG A 385 21.11 -4.26 -10.53
CA ARG A 385 22.19 -4.87 -9.72
C ARG A 385 22.01 -6.36 -9.50
N LEU A 386 20.77 -6.83 -9.43
CA LEU A 386 20.43 -8.21 -9.09
C LEU A 386 19.77 -8.97 -10.24
N LYS A 387 19.46 -8.29 -11.35
CA LYS A 387 18.87 -8.87 -12.56
C LYS A 387 19.32 -8.11 -13.81
N PRO A 388 19.38 -8.76 -14.99
CA PRO A 388 19.68 -8.09 -16.25
C PRO A 388 18.61 -7.07 -16.64
N TRP A 389 19.01 -6.02 -17.35
CA TRP A 389 18.10 -4.99 -17.87
C TRP A 389 17.00 -5.58 -18.76
N GLU A 390 17.30 -6.61 -19.54
CA GLU A 390 16.36 -7.27 -20.44
C GLU A 390 15.13 -7.80 -19.71
N VAL A 391 15.32 -8.27 -18.48
CA VAL A 391 14.21 -8.71 -17.60
C VAL A 391 13.35 -7.53 -17.17
N ILE A 392 13.98 -6.40 -16.80
CA ILE A 392 13.28 -5.18 -16.43
C ILE A 392 12.49 -4.64 -17.64
N ALA A 393 13.14 -4.56 -18.80
CA ALA A 393 12.54 -4.08 -20.03
C ALA A 393 11.32 -4.91 -20.45
N SER A 394 11.44 -6.24 -20.40
CA SER A 394 10.32 -7.15 -20.67
C SER A 394 9.13 -6.89 -19.72
N ARG A 395 9.38 -6.74 -18.42
CA ARG A 395 8.34 -6.47 -17.42
C ARG A 395 7.69 -5.11 -17.63
N LEU A 396 8.45 -4.07 -17.96
CA LEU A 396 7.91 -2.75 -18.29
C LEU A 396 6.99 -2.79 -19.51
N SER A 397 7.43 -3.47 -20.59
CA SER A 397 6.65 -3.62 -21.80
C SER A 397 5.33 -4.37 -21.54
N LEU A 398 5.37 -5.49 -20.79
CA LEU A 398 4.18 -6.25 -20.41
C LEU A 398 3.21 -5.43 -19.55
N ALA A 399 3.72 -4.67 -18.59
CA ALA A 399 2.90 -3.80 -17.76
C ALA A 399 2.25 -2.67 -18.58
N ALA A 400 2.98 -2.13 -19.56
CA ALA A 400 2.47 -1.12 -20.47
C ALA A 400 1.39 -1.70 -21.40
N GLN A 401 1.60 -2.87 -21.97
CA GLN A 401 0.62 -3.58 -22.82
C GLN A 401 -0.65 -3.92 -22.04
N ALA A 402 -0.50 -4.33 -20.78
CA ALA A 402 -1.64 -4.61 -19.87
C ALA A 402 -2.35 -3.35 -19.36
N ASP A 403 -1.94 -2.17 -19.78
CA ASP A 403 -2.48 -0.86 -19.38
C ASP A 403 -2.48 -0.59 -17.86
N LEU A 404 -1.51 -1.14 -17.13
CA LEU A 404 -1.38 -0.92 -15.69
C LEU A 404 -0.76 0.46 -15.40
N VAL A 405 -1.17 1.12 -14.33
CA VAL A 405 -0.36 2.20 -13.76
C VAL A 405 0.93 1.60 -13.22
N VAL A 406 2.08 2.22 -13.50
CA VAL A 406 3.38 1.69 -13.10
C VAL A 406 4.02 2.56 -12.03
N ALA A 407 4.26 2.00 -10.84
CA ALA A 407 5.04 2.63 -9.79
C ALA A 407 6.50 2.17 -9.90
N ILE A 408 7.41 3.09 -10.20
CA ILE A 408 8.82 2.80 -10.45
C ILE A 408 9.66 3.20 -9.22
N TYR A 409 10.27 2.21 -8.60
CA TYR A 409 11.24 2.33 -7.51
C TYR A 409 12.67 2.31 -8.03
N ASN A 410 13.59 2.85 -7.25
CA ASN A 410 15.02 2.89 -7.56
C ASN A 410 15.31 3.36 -8.99
N PRO A 411 14.70 4.47 -9.45
CA PRO A 411 14.73 4.85 -10.86
C PRO A 411 16.13 5.19 -11.35
N ALA A 412 16.97 5.81 -10.52
CA ALA A 412 18.32 6.21 -10.87
C ALA A 412 19.29 6.06 -9.70
N SER A 413 20.58 6.06 -9.96
CA SER A 413 21.66 6.17 -8.96
C SER A 413 22.88 6.86 -9.58
N LYS A 414 23.95 7.07 -8.81
CA LYS A 414 25.21 7.62 -9.33
C LYS A 414 25.79 6.81 -10.50
N ASP A 415 25.62 5.49 -10.44
CA ASP A 415 26.16 4.54 -11.42
C ASP A 415 25.10 4.10 -12.45
N ARG A 416 23.84 4.50 -12.29
CA ARG A 416 22.70 4.11 -13.12
C ARG A 416 21.97 5.36 -13.58
N THR A 417 22.29 5.85 -14.76
CA THR A 417 21.81 7.15 -15.28
C THR A 417 20.95 7.03 -16.55
N TRP A 418 20.99 5.89 -17.24
CA TRP A 418 20.33 5.69 -18.53
C TRP A 418 18.98 4.95 -18.42
N GLN A 419 18.73 4.24 -17.31
CA GLN A 419 17.58 3.34 -17.17
C GLN A 419 16.24 4.08 -17.24
N VAL A 420 16.17 5.32 -16.72
CA VAL A 420 14.94 6.13 -16.81
C VAL A 420 14.63 6.50 -18.27
N ALA A 421 15.64 6.86 -19.05
CA ALA A 421 15.47 7.15 -20.47
C ALA A 421 14.98 5.91 -21.23
N ALA A 422 15.64 4.76 -21.03
CA ALA A 422 15.25 3.52 -21.65
C ALA A 422 13.86 3.05 -21.24
N ALA A 423 13.49 3.20 -19.96
CA ALA A 423 12.15 2.89 -19.46
C ALA A 423 11.09 3.80 -20.10
N ARG A 424 11.34 5.12 -20.19
CA ARG A 424 10.46 6.06 -20.88
C ARG A 424 10.24 5.64 -22.34
N ASP A 425 11.31 5.34 -23.06
CA ASP A 425 11.24 5.02 -24.48
C ASP A 425 10.45 3.71 -24.73
N LEU A 426 10.65 2.67 -23.89
CA LEU A 426 9.84 1.45 -23.90
C LEU A 426 8.36 1.72 -23.60
N LEU A 427 8.07 2.57 -22.63
CA LEU A 427 6.70 2.90 -22.28
C LEU A 427 5.99 3.67 -23.41
N LEU A 428 6.72 4.53 -24.14
CA LEU A 428 6.20 5.27 -25.29
C LEU A 428 5.82 4.37 -26.49
N GLU A 429 6.31 3.15 -26.55
CA GLU A 429 5.87 2.17 -27.56
C GLU A 429 4.39 1.76 -27.36
N HIS A 430 3.86 1.91 -26.14
CA HIS A 430 2.54 1.44 -25.74
C HIS A 430 1.66 2.52 -25.13
N ARG A 431 2.20 3.69 -24.82
CA ARG A 431 1.53 4.81 -24.13
C ARG A 431 1.56 6.08 -24.93
N SER A 432 0.53 6.89 -24.81
CA SER A 432 0.55 8.25 -25.36
C SER A 432 1.69 9.07 -24.76
N PRO A 433 2.38 9.90 -25.55
CA PRO A 433 3.32 10.90 -25.02
C PRO A 433 2.70 11.84 -23.98
N SER A 434 1.38 12.06 -24.03
CA SER A 434 0.65 12.88 -23.06
C SER A 434 0.24 12.13 -21.79
N THR A 435 0.61 10.85 -21.62
CA THR A 435 0.34 10.10 -20.39
C THR A 435 0.94 10.81 -19.19
N PRO A 436 0.16 11.09 -18.11
CA PRO A 436 0.69 11.76 -16.92
C PRO A 436 1.74 10.91 -16.19
N VAL A 437 2.83 11.55 -15.82
CA VAL A 437 3.89 11.01 -14.99
C VAL A 437 4.04 11.87 -13.76
N VAL A 438 3.98 11.27 -12.58
CA VAL A 438 4.25 11.94 -11.31
C VAL A 438 5.67 11.58 -10.87
N ILE A 439 6.48 12.60 -10.62
CA ILE A 439 7.81 12.48 -10.02
C ILE A 439 7.69 12.95 -8.58
N GLY A 440 7.68 12.02 -7.63
CA GLY A 440 7.71 12.32 -6.21
C GLY A 440 9.13 12.17 -5.68
N ARG A 441 9.70 13.25 -5.16
CA ARG A 441 11.05 13.27 -4.60
C ARG A 441 11.00 13.61 -3.12
N ASP A 442 11.68 12.82 -2.29
CA ASP A 442 11.84 13.01 -0.84
C ASP A 442 10.49 13.23 -0.13
N VAL A 443 9.44 12.49 -0.57
CA VAL A 443 8.07 12.70 -0.11
C VAL A 443 7.94 12.43 1.39
N GLY A 444 7.36 13.38 2.10
CA GLY A 444 7.27 13.44 3.55
C GLY A 444 8.52 14.05 4.21
N GLY A 445 9.64 14.16 3.49
CA GLY A 445 10.88 14.76 3.98
C GLY A 445 10.92 16.29 3.86
N PRO A 446 11.97 16.92 4.39
CA PRO A 446 12.11 18.38 4.38
C PRO A 446 12.32 18.97 2.97
N ASN A 447 12.78 18.16 2.02
CA ASN A 447 13.01 18.55 0.64
C ASN A 447 11.97 17.93 -0.31
N GLU A 448 10.75 17.69 0.20
CA GLU A 448 9.65 17.16 -0.59
C GLU A 448 9.38 18.01 -1.83
N SER A 449 9.39 17.38 -2.99
CA SER A 449 8.89 17.99 -4.22
C SER A 449 8.08 17.00 -5.03
N ILE A 450 7.03 17.51 -5.67
CA ILE A 450 6.17 16.77 -6.58
C ILE A 450 6.13 17.50 -7.91
N THR A 451 6.45 16.81 -8.97
CA THR A 451 6.36 17.33 -10.33
C THR A 451 5.47 16.40 -11.15
N ILE A 452 4.57 16.98 -11.94
CA ILE A 452 3.72 16.22 -12.87
C ILE A 452 4.15 16.66 -14.28
N VAL A 453 4.50 15.70 -15.11
CA VAL A 453 4.91 15.89 -16.50
C VAL A 453 4.17 14.92 -17.41
N GLU A 454 4.24 15.15 -18.70
CA GLU A 454 3.84 14.15 -19.70
C GLU A 454 4.97 13.14 -19.92
N LEU A 455 4.63 11.90 -20.25
CA LEU A 455 5.61 10.83 -20.48
C LEU A 455 6.63 11.20 -21.56
N GLY A 456 6.17 11.83 -22.65
CA GLY A 456 7.05 12.29 -23.73
C GLY A 456 7.99 13.43 -23.32
N ALA A 457 7.66 14.17 -22.27
CA ALA A 457 8.45 15.28 -21.73
C ALA A 457 9.25 14.90 -20.48
N LEU A 458 9.24 13.62 -20.08
CA LEU A 458 9.99 13.14 -18.92
C LEU A 458 11.49 13.34 -19.15
N ASP A 459 12.10 14.24 -18.38
CA ASP A 459 13.54 14.45 -18.38
C ASP A 459 14.22 13.49 -17.38
N PRO A 460 15.02 12.52 -17.85
CA PRO A 460 15.74 11.59 -16.99
C PRO A 460 16.70 12.27 -15.99
N SER A 461 17.21 13.47 -16.34
CA SER A 461 18.14 14.21 -15.47
C SER A 461 17.48 14.79 -14.22
N ALA A 462 16.14 14.94 -14.23
CA ALA A 462 15.36 15.39 -13.08
C ALA A 462 15.10 14.27 -12.05
N VAL A 463 15.54 13.04 -12.35
CA VAL A 463 15.25 11.84 -11.53
C VAL A 463 16.51 11.34 -10.84
N ASP A 464 16.49 11.26 -9.51
CA ASP A 464 17.59 10.73 -8.70
C ASP A 464 17.14 9.53 -7.81
N MET A 465 18.04 9.04 -6.95
CA MET A 465 17.78 7.93 -6.01
C MET A 465 16.64 8.18 -5.02
N ARG A 466 16.26 9.44 -4.79
CA ARG A 466 15.20 9.83 -3.84
C ARG A 466 13.86 10.00 -4.53
N CYS A 467 13.78 9.71 -5.82
CA CYS A 467 12.57 9.79 -6.59
C CYS A 467 11.80 8.46 -6.62
N LEU A 468 10.48 8.58 -6.66
CA LEU A 468 9.56 7.53 -7.10
C LEU A 468 8.76 8.10 -8.27
N LEU A 469 8.58 7.30 -9.32
CA LEU A 469 7.76 7.70 -10.46
C LEU A 469 6.44 6.93 -10.44
N LEU A 470 5.34 7.62 -10.74
CA LEU A 470 4.06 6.98 -11.06
C LEU A 470 3.72 7.29 -12.50
N ILE A 471 3.76 6.27 -13.34
CA ILE A 471 3.42 6.38 -14.76
C ILE A 471 1.95 6.00 -14.93
N GLY A 472 1.15 6.88 -15.48
CA GLY A 472 -0.28 6.65 -15.68
C GLY A 472 -0.60 5.52 -16.66
N SER A 473 -1.83 5.01 -16.62
CA SER A 473 -2.45 4.18 -17.66
C SER A 473 -3.03 5.04 -18.78
N SER A 474 -3.60 4.43 -19.82
CA SER A 474 -4.30 5.15 -20.89
C SER A 474 -5.47 6.00 -20.40
N THR A 475 -6.05 5.64 -19.24
CA THR A 475 -7.20 6.31 -18.63
C THR A 475 -6.82 7.30 -17.52
N THR A 476 -5.55 7.40 -17.16
CA THR A 476 -5.08 8.34 -16.13
C THR A 476 -5.23 9.78 -16.62
N GLN A 477 -5.80 10.63 -15.77
CA GLN A 477 -6.14 12.01 -16.11
C GLN A 477 -5.51 13.01 -15.14
N LEU A 478 -5.16 14.16 -15.68
CA LEU A 478 -4.83 15.37 -14.93
C LEU A 478 -6.07 16.25 -14.86
N THR A 479 -6.52 16.61 -13.64
CA THR A 479 -7.64 17.53 -13.47
C THR A 479 -7.22 18.97 -13.71
N GLY A 480 -8.19 19.86 -13.98
CA GLY A 480 -7.95 21.30 -14.08
C GLY A 480 -7.39 21.94 -12.78
N THR A 481 -7.44 21.24 -11.66
CA THR A 481 -6.86 21.66 -10.36
C THR A 481 -5.47 21.06 -10.12
N GLY A 482 -4.85 20.43 -11.12
CA GLY A 482 -3.51 19.85 -11.02
C GLY A 482 -3.45 18.53 -10.23
N LYS A 483 -4.58 17.81 -10.08
CA LYS A 483 -4.60 16.50 -9.46
C LYS A 483 -4.60 15.38 -10.50
N VAL A 484 -3.90 14.29 -10.20
CA VAL A 484 -3.81 13.09 -11.06
C VAL A 484 -4.69 12.00 -10.47
N PHE A 485 -5.48 11.36 -11.31
CA PHE A 485 -6.25 10.19 -10.90
C PHE A 485 -6.42 9.20 -12.06
N THR A 486 -6.55 7.92 -11.72
CA THR A 486 -6.93 6.87 -12.67
C THR A 486 -8.35 6.42 -12.36
N PRO A 487 -9.30 6.54 -13.32
CA PRO A 487 -10.67 6.09 -13.12
C PRO A 487 -10.73 4.60 -12.82
N ARG A 488 -11.71 4.19 -12.00
CA ARG A 488 -11.95 2.77 -11.68
C ARG A 488 -12.60 1.98 -12.83
N ARG A 489 -12.99 2.66 -13.91
CA ARG A 489 -13.66 2.06 -15.09
C ARG A 489 -12.97 2.53 -16.33
N TYR A 490 -12.84 1.64 -17.27
CA TYR A 490 -12.59 2.03 -18.66
C TYR A 490 -13.82 2.73 -19.23
N PRO A 491 -13.66 3.68 -20.19
CA PRO A 491 -14.78 4.19 -20.97
C PRO A 491 -15.55 3.02 -21.59
N ALA A 492 -16.86 3.13 -21.64
CA ALA A 492 -17.65 2.18 -22.40
C ALA A 492 -17.21 2.27 -23.87
N THR A 493 -16.79 1.14 -24.45
CA THR A 493 -16.49 1.01 -25.88
C THR A 493 -17.76 1.13 -26.71
#